data_35100209876ceca0836effbfdc050fde
#
_entry.id   35100209876ceca0836effbfdc050fde
#
_cell.length_a   1.000
_cell.length_b   1.000
_cell.length_c   1.000
_cell.angle_alpha   90.00
_cell.angle_beta   90.00
_cell.angle_gamma   90.00
#
_symmetry.space_group_name_H-M   'P 1'
#
loop_
_entity.id
_entity.type
_entity.pdbx_description
1 polymer ?
#
loop_
_entity_poly.entity_id
_entity_poly.type
_entity_poly.pdbx_seq_one_letter_code
_entity_poly.pdbx_strand_id
1 'polypeptide(L)'
;VIIRRAFYSILFPAAVVLPAWMLIGSAVFGGGGWQTLGALLSSIVLFVALAAISGIVFARPGVRTAKAVSWLDVGILTVIAASAITLGFDSVASTAATVVLIVAVIGGFWAAVWQFFTEARKRVHDVFASFEVPPAAPGAGFGPAQVPAGIRNDGEYIVIETSRDTH
;
A
#
# COMPACT_ATOMS: atom_id res chain seq x y z
N VAL A 1 -9.55 -13.68 -5.06
CA VAL A 1 -9.84 -12.74 -3.97
C VAL A 1 -9.22 -13.20 -2.66
N ILE A 2 -9.28 -14.51 -2.33
CA ILE A 2 -8.77 -15.08 -1.06
C ILE A 2 -7.27 -14.85 -0.87
N ILE A 3 -6.45 -15.11 -1.90
CA ILE A 3 -4.99 -14.93 -1.87
C ILE A 3 -4.60 -13.49 -1.54
N ARG A 4 -5.24 -12.51 -2.18
CA ARG A 4 -4.97 -11.08 -1.98
C ARG A 4 -5.31 -10.62 -0.55
N ARG A 5 -6.34 -11.18 0.06
CA ARG A 5 -6.70 -10.93 1.47
C ARG A 5 -5.73 -11.60 2.44
N ALA A 6 -5.30 -12.82 2.13
CA ALA A 6 -4.31 -13.52 2.93
C ALA A 6 -2.98 -12.74 2.97
N PHE A 7 -2.51 -12.26 1.81
CA PHE A 7 -1.30 -11.42 1.75
C PHE A 7 -1.44 -10.11 2.54
N TYR A 8 -2.62 -9.50 2.52
CA TYR A 8 -2.90 -8.31 3.35
C TYR A 8 -2.70 -8.60 4.85
N SER A 9 -3.16 -9.75 5.34
CA SER A 9 -3.02 -10.14 6.75
C SER A 9 -1.60 -10.55 7.11
N ILE A 10 -0.86 -11.14 6.16
CA ILE A 10 0.50 -11.65 6.37
C ILE A 10 1.56 -10.56 6.22
N LEU A 11 1.25 -9.43 5.58
CA LEU A 11 2.21 -8.39 5.24
C LEU A 11 3.00 -7.89 6.45
N PHE A 12 2.33 -7.58 7.56
CA PHE A 12 2.97 -7.13 8.80
C PHE A 12 3.78 -8.25 9.49
N PRO A 13 3.22 -9.43 9.73
CA PRO A 13 4.00 -10.56 10.26
C PRO A 13 5.20 -10.90 9.40
N ALA A 14 5.07 -10.90 8.07
CA ALA A 14 6.16 -11.20 7.15
C ALA A 14 7.33 -10.20 7.27
N ALA A 15 7.04 -8.92 7.51
CA ALA A 15 8.08 -7.91 7.71
C ALA A 15 8.96 -8.19 8.94
N VAL A 16 8.47 -8.95 9.92
CA VAL A 16 9.23 -9.34 11.11
C VAL A 16 9.82 -10.75 10.94
N VAL A 17 9.00 -11.70 10.45
CA VAL A 17 9.37 -13.12 10.37
C VAL A 17 10.50 -13.36 9.37
N LEU A 18 10.50 -12.67 8.20
CA LEU A 18 11.54 -12.88 7.20
C LEU A 18 12.94 -12.43 7.66
N PRO A 19 13.13 -11.23 8.24
CA PRO A 19 14.41 -10.85 8.81
C PRO A 19 14.83 -11.75 9.97
N ALA A 20 13.91 -12.16 10.85
CA ALA A 20 14.19 -13.09 11.94
C ALA A 20 14.64 -14.45 11.41
N TRP A 21 14.02 -14.96 10.35
CA TRP A 21 14.44 -16.20 9.69
C TRP A 21 15.87 -16.10 9.15
N MET A 22 16.25 -14.99 8.52
CA MET A 22 17.62 -14.79 8.05
C MET A 22 18.63 -14.83 9.20
N LEU A 23 18.31 -14.22 10.36
CA LEU A 23 19.17 -14.27 11.54
C LEU A 23 19.31 -15.68 12.10
N ILE A 24 18.19 -16.38 12.26
CA ILE A 24 18.18 -17.75 12.76
C ILE A 24 18.96 -18.66 11.80
N GLY A 25 18.71 -18.54 10.50
CA GLY A 25 19.41 -19.31 9.49
C GLY A 25 20.92 -19.09 9.51
N SER A 26 21.37 -17.83 9.59
CA SER A 26 22.79 -17.51 9.70
C SER A 26 23.43 -18.02 11.01
N ALA A 27 22.68 -18.08 12.10
CA ALA A 27 23.17 -18.62 13.38
C ALA A 27 23.27 -20.16 13.36
N VAL A 28 22.38 -20.83 12.63
CA VAL A 28 22.33 -22.31 12.57
C VAL A 28 23.25 -22.87 11.48
N PHE A 29 23.29 -22.23 10.32
CA PHE A 29 24.01 -22.72 9.14
C PHE A 29 25.27 -21.91 8.81
N GLY A 30 25.42 -20.72 9.37
CA GLY A 30 26.56 -19.83 9.11
C GLY A 30 27.81 -20.26 9.83
N GLY A 31 28.98 -20.07 9.19
CA GLY A 31 30.26 -20.62 9.66
C GLY A 31 31.20 -19.64 10.40
N GLY A 32 30.79 -18.40 10.71
CA GLY A 32 31.73 -17.46 11.37
C GLY A 32 31.11 -16.11 11.78
N GLY A 33 31.77 -15.48 12.76
CA GLY A 33 31.28 -14.21 13.34
C GLY A 33 31.08 -13.07 12.33
N TRP A 34 31.86 -13.01 11.26
CA TRP A 34 31.72 -12.02 10.21
C TRP A 34 30.45 -12.22 9.37
N GLN A 35 30.11 -13.47 9.09
CA GLN A 35 28.86 -13.82 8.42
C GLN A 35 27.63 -13.43 9.26
N THR A 36 27.70 -13.68 10.56
CA THR A 36 26.62 -13.31 11.49
C THR A 36 26.40 -11.79 11.55
N LEU A 37 27.47 -11.00 11.56
CA LEU A 37 27.40 -9.54 11.49
C LEU A 37 26.76 -9.07 10.16
N GLY A 38 27.18 -9.66 9.04
CA GLY A 38 26.59 -9.39 7.74
C GLY A 38 25.09 -9.72 7.69
N ALA A 39 24.68 -10.85 8.24
CA ALA A 39 23.30 -11.26 8.34
C ALA A 39 22.48 -10.32 9.25
N LEU A 40 23.05 -9.85 10.35
CA LEU A 40 22.42 -8.88 11.24
C LEU A 40 22.12 -7.57 10.50
N LEU A 41 23.12 -7.00 9.83
CA LEU A 41 22.96 -5.77 9.08
C LEU A 41 21.93 -5.93 7.95
N SER A 42 22.03 -7.04 7.19
CA SER A 42 21.09 -7.34 6.09
C SER A 42 19.66 -7.51 6.59
N SER A 43 19.48 -8.15 7.75
CA SER A 43 18.16 -8.35 8.34
C SER A 43 17.52 -7.04 8.81
N ILE A 44 18.32 -6.12 9.38
CA ILE A 44 17.83 -4.79 9.76
C ILE A 44 17.39 -4.00 8.52
N VAL A 45 18.22 -4.00 7.47
CA VAL A 45 17.89 -3.33 6.20
C VAL A 45 16.62 -3.92 5.58
N LEU A 46 16.50 -5.26 5.55
CA LEU A 46 15.32 -5.94 5.04
C LEU A 46 14.07 -5.60 5.86
N PHE A 47 14.18 -5.57 7.19
CA PHE A 47 13.09 -5.17 8.08
C PHE A 47 12.60 -3.76 7.78
N VAL A 48 13.53 -2.78 7.70
CA VAL A 48 13.20 -1.39 7.40
C VAL A 48 12.55 -1.26 6.01
N ALA A 49 13.09 -1.95 5.02
CA ALA A 49 12.56 -1.94 3.65
C ALA A 49 11.14 -2.53 3.59
N LEU A 50 10.92 -3.69 4.21
CA LEU A 50 9.59 -4.33 4.26
C LEU A 50 8.60 -3.50 5.09
N ALA A 51 9.04 -2.89 6.19
CA ALA A 51 8.21 -1.99 6.98
C ALA A 51 7.79 -0.75 6.17
N ALA A 52 8.72 -0.16 5.40
CA ALA A 52 8.43 0.97 4.53
C ALA A 52 7.43 0.59 3.41
N ILE A 53 7.67 -0.52 2.70
CA ILE A 53 6.76 -1.02 1.66
C ILE A 53 5.37 -1.30 2.26
N SER A 54 5.33 -2.00 3.41
CA SER A 54 4.08 -2.28 4.11
C SER A 54 3.35 -1.00 4.50
N GLY A 55 4.07 -0.01 5.05
CA GLY A 55 3.51 1.29 5.41
C GLY A 55 2.89 2.02 4.22
N ILE A 56 3.58 2.06 3.08
CA ILE A 56 3.07 2.67 1.85
C ILE A 56 1.82 1.92 1.35
N VAL A 57 1.84 0.59 1.35
CA VAL A 57 0.68 -0.23 0.94
C VAL A 57 -0.51 0.02 1.86
N PHE A 58 -0.29 0.11 3.18
CA PHE A 58 -1.35 0.43 4.15
C PHE A 58 -1.83 1.88 4.09
N ALA A 59 -0.97 2.82 3.68
CA ALA A 59 -1.37 4.21 3.49
C ALA A 59 -2.32 4.38 2.31
N ARG A 60 -2.39 3.40 1.41
CA ARG A 60 -3.30 3.42 0.23
C ARG A 60 -4.74 3.14 0.67
N PRO A 61 -5.67 4.10 0.49
CA PRO A 61 -7.05 3.91 0.93
C PRO A 61 -7.80 2.82 0.15
N GLY A 62 -7.46 2.62 -1.14
CA GLY A 62 -8.02 1.52 -1.94
C GLY A 62 -7.70 0.14 -1.37
N VAL A 63 -6.52 -0.06 -0.80
CA VAL A 63 -6.12 -1.30 -0.12
C VAL A 63 -6.86 -1.46 1.21
N ARG A 64 -7.04 -0.37 1.97
CA ARG A 64 -7.74 -0.38 3.26
C ARG A 64 -9.22 -0.71 3.11
N THR A 65 -9.89 -0.15 2.11
CA THR A 65 -11.32 -0.41 1.85
C THR A 65 -11.55 -1.81 1.26
N ALA A 66 -10.71 -2.23 0.31
CA ALA A 66 -10.83 -3.56 -0.30
C ALA A 66 -10.27 -4.69 0.57
N LYS A 67 -9.45 -4.37 1.62
CA LYS A 67 -8.68 -5.34 2.42
C LYS A 67 -7.93 -6.34 1.53
N ALA A 68 -7.39 -5.88 0.41
CA ALA A 68 -6.76 -6.72 -0.60
C ALA A 68 -5.62 -5.97 -1.29
N VAL A 69 -4.48 -6.62 -1.39
CA VAL A 69 -3.25 -6.10 -2.01
C VAL A 69 -3.32 -6.25 -3.54
N SER A 70 -2.57 -5.44 -4.29
CA SER A 70 -2.46 -5.58 -5.75
C SER A 70 -1.77 -6.90 -6.13
N TRP A 71 -2.09 -7.46 -7.30
CA TRP A 71 -1.41 -8.65 -7.82
C TRP A 71 0.09 -8.44 -8.03
N LEU A 72 0.48 -7.23 -8.40
CA LEU A 72 1.89 -6.85 -8.55
C LEU A 72 2.61 -6.90 -7.20
N ASP A 73 2.00 -6.36 -6.15
CA ASP A 73 2.55 -6.39 -4.80
C ASP A 73 2.68 -7.84 -4.29
N VAL A 74 1.67 -8.69 -4.56
CA VAL A 74 1.72 -10.14 -4.24
C VAL A 74 2.91 -10.80 -4.92
N GLY A 75 3.14 -10.54 -6.22
CA GLY A 75 4.27 -11.09 -6.96
C GLY A 75 5.61 -10.68 -6.37
N ILE A 76 5.81 -9.39 -6.13
CA ILE A 76 7.04 -8.84 -5.57
C ILE A 76 7.30 -9.40 -4.17
N LEU A 77 6.30 -9.41 -3.29
CA LEU A 77 6.43 -9.94 -1.94
C LEU A 77 6.75 -11.43 -1.92
N THR A 78 6.19 -12.19 -2.87
CA THR A 78 6.51 -13.61 -3.02
C THR A 78 7.97 -13.81 -3.42
N VAL A 79 8.50 -13.00 -4.35
CA VAL A 79 9.92 -13.06 -4.74
C VAL A 79 10.83 -12.68 -3.57
N ILE A 80 10.49 -11.62 -2.82
CA ILE A 80 11.24 -11.21 -1.63
C ILE A 80 11.25 -12.35 -0.59
N ALA A 81 10.09 -12.94 -0.32
CA ALA A 81 9.97 -14.02 0.67
C ALA A 81 10.77 -15.26 0.24
N ALA A 82 10.66 -15.69 -1.01
CA ALA A 82 11.41 -16.80 -1.54
C ALA A 82 12.93 -16.56 -1.45
N SER A 83 13.40 -15.39 -1.83
CA SER A 83 14.81 -15.02 -1.76
C SER A 83 15.32 -14.99 -0.30
N ALA A 84 14.55 -14.40 0.62
CA ALA A 84 14.90 -14.33 2.04
C ALA A 84 14.95 -15.73 2.70
N ILE A 85 14.02 -16.63 2.33
CA ILE A 85 14.02 -18.01 2.80
C ILE A 85 15.26 -18.75 2.28
N THR A 86 15.60 -18.61 1.00
CA THR A 86 16.79 -19.23 0.39
C THR A 86 18.07 -18.77 1.08
N LEU A 87 18.17 -17.47 1.40
CA LEU A 87 19.33 -16.91 2.10
C LEU A 87 19.50 -17.46 3.53
N GLY A 88 18.43 -17.85 4.19
CA GLY A 88 18.50 -18.48 5.51
C GLY A 88 19.13 -19.87 5.51
N PHE A 89 19.22 -20.54 4.37
CA PHE A 89 19.80 -21.90 4.25
C PHE A 89 21.28 -21.95 3.86
N ASP A 90 21.96 -20.82 3.71
CA ASP A 90 23.38 -20.73 3.30
C ASP A 90 23.76 -21.66 2.13
N SER A 91 22.96 -21.61 1.05
CA SER A 91 23.12 -22.47 -0.10
C SER A 91 24.04 -21.82 -1.16
N VAL A 92 24.53 -22.64 -2.11
CA VAL A 92 25.28 -22.15 -3.29
C VAL A 92 24.51 -21.09 -4.09
N ALA A 93 23.17 -21.09 -3.97
CA ALA A 93 22.28 -20.11 -4.58
C ALA A 93 22.23 -18.76 -3.81
N SER A 94 22.96 -18.62 -2.70
CA SER A 94 22.88 -17.43 -1.83
C SER A 94 23.25 -16.13 -2.55
N THR A 95 24.26 -16.14 -3.42
CA THR A 95 24.67 -14.96 -4.20
C THR A 95 23.57 -14.51 -5.16
N ALA A 96 22.99 -15.45 -5.92
CA ALA A 96 21.90 -15.15 -6.84
C ALA A 96 20.65 -14.68 -6.08
N ALA A 97 20.31 -15.34 -4.97
CA ALA A 97 19.20 -14.94 -4.09
C ALA A 97 19.40 -13.54 -3.51
N THR A 98 20.63 -13.16 -3.15
CA THR A 98 20.94 -11.81 -2.66
C THR A 98 20.68 -10.76 -3.75
N VAL A 99 21.16 -10.99 -4.96
CA VAL A 99 20.93 -10.06 -6.08
C VAL A 99 19.44 -9.93 -6.37
N VAL A 100 18.71 -11.04 -6.45
CA VAL A 100 17.26 -11.04 -6.68
C VAL A 100 16.54 -10.31 -5.55
N LEU A 101 16.93 -10.52 -4.30
CA LEU A 101 16.34 -9.84 -3.14
C LEU A 101 16.53 -8.33 -3.23
N ILE A 102 17.75 -7.86 -3.52
CA ILE A 102 18.05 -6.42 -3.65
C ILE A 102 17.19 -5.81 -4.76
N VAL A 103 17.16 -6.43 -5.94
CA VAL A 103 16.38 -5.94 -7.08
C VAL A 103 14.88 -5.95 -6.76
N ALA A 104 14.38 -7.01 -6.11
CA ALA A 104 12.97 -7.12 -5.73
C ALA A 104 12.57 -6.08 -4.66
N VAL A 105 13.43 -5.79 -3.70
CA VAL A 105 13.18 -4.76 -2.67
C VAL A 105 13.15 -3.37 -3.30
N ILE A 106 14.14 -3.03 -4.13
CA ILE A 106 14.19 -1.74 -4.81
C ILE A 106 13.00 -1.59 -5.76
N GLY A 107 12.74 -2.59 -6.59
CA GLY A 107 11.61 -2.60 -7.52
C GLY A 107 10.26 -2.53 -6.80
N GLY A 108 10.12 -3.25 -5.69
CA GLY A 108 8.93 -3.24 -4.85
C GLY A 108 8.69 -1.88 -4.20
N PHE A 109 9.73 -1.25 -3.69
CA PHE A 109 9.64 0.11 -3.15
C PHE A 109 9.17 1.11 -4.21
N TRP A 110 9.82 1.13 -5.38
CA TRP A 110 9.43 2.01 -6.48
C TRP A 110 8.01 1.73 -7.00
N ALA A 111 7.63 0.47 -7.12
CA ALA A 111 6.28 0.09 -7.50
C ALA A 111 5.24 0.58 -6.48
N ALA A 112 5.51 0.43 -5.18
CA ALA A 112 4.63 0.90 -4.12
C ALA A 112 4.47 2.42 -4.14
N VAL A 113 5.58 3.15 -4.30
CA VAL A 113 5.60 4.61 -4.42
C VAL A 113 4.81 5.06 -5.65
N TRP A 114 5.05 4.47 -6.82
CA TRP A 114 4.32 4.82 -8.04
C TRP A 114 2.82 4.57 -7.91
N GLN A 115 2.43 3.43 -7.39
CA GLN A 115 1.03 3.11 -7.15
C GLN A 115 0.38 4.10 -6.19
N PHE A 116 1.10 4.50 -5.13
CA PHE A 116 0.63 5.52 -4.19
C PHE A 116 0.37 6.87 -4.89
N PHE A 117 1.32 7.34 -5.70
CA PHE A 117 1.16 8.61 -6.43
C PHE A 117 0.04 8.56 -7.48
N THR A 118 -0.12 7.45 -8.18
CA THR A 118 -1.19 7.30 -9.18
C THR A 118 -2.58 7.29 -8.53
N GLU A 119 -2.73 6.66 -7.38
CA GLU A 119 -3.98 6.70 -6.61
C GLU A 119 -4.26 8.10 -6.04
N ALA A 120 -3.23 8.79 -5.55
CA ALA A 120 -3.37 10.15 -5.04
C ALA A 120 -3.82 11.12 -6.15
N ARG A 121 -3.23 11.04 -7.34
CA ARG A 121 -3.61 11.88 -8.50
C ARG A 121 -5.06 11.64 -8.94
N LYS A 122 -5.51 10.39 -9.01
CA LYS A 122 -6.90 10.07 -9.37
C LYS A 122 -7.89 10.74 -8.41
N ARG A 123 -7.62 10.71 -7.12
CA ARG A 123 -8.49 11.35 -6.11
C ARG A 123 -8.58 12.86 -6.27
N VAL A 124 -7.44 13.51 -6.52
CA VAL A 124 -7.42 14.94 -6.77
C VAL A 124 -8.31 15.28 -7.99
N HIS A 125 -8.21 14.49 -9.05
CA HIS A 125 -9.03 14.67 -10.25
C HIS A 125 -10.53 14.45 -9.97
N ASP A 126 -10.88 13.41 -9.21
CA ASP A 126 -12.27 13.11 -8.86
C ASP A 126 -12.89 14.22 -7.99
N VAL A 127 -12.10 14.79 -7.07
CA VAL A 127 -12.54 15.93 -6.24
C VAL A 127 -12.76 17.17 -7.11
N PHE A 128 -11.85 17.51 -8.02
CA PHE A 128 -12.05 18.65 -8.92
C PHE A 128 -13.22 18.46 -9.87
N ALA A 129 -13.41 17.25 -10.41
CA ALA A 129 -14.57 16.92 -11.25
C ALA A 129 -15.90 17.05 -10.50
N SER A 130 -15.92 16.84 -9.18
CA SER A 130 -17.13 17.03 -8.37
C SER A 130 -17.46 18.52 -8.10
N PHE A 131 -16.50 19.42 -8.25
CA PHE A 131 -16.71 20.87 -8.17
C PHE A 131 -17.06 21.50 -9.52
N GLU A 132 -16.80 20.85 -10.64
CA GLU A 132 -17.32 21.23 -11.94
C GLU A 132 -18.80 20.85 -12.01
N VAL A 133 -19.66 21.72 -11.43
CA VAL A 133 -21.10 21.68 -11.69
C VAL A 133 -21.27 21.84 -13.20
N PRO A 134 -21.91 20.90 -13.92
CA PRO A 134 -22.17 21.07 -15.34
C PRO A 134 -22.89 22.41 -15.50
N PRO A 135 -22.52 23.26 -16.48
CA PRO A 135 -23.27 24.48 -16.75
C PRO A 135 -24.72 24.07 -17.00
N ALA A 136 -25.63 24.58 -16.16
CA ALA A 136 -27.05 24.32 -16.27
C ALA A 136 -27.43 24.56 -17.74
N ALA A 137 -27.95 23.52 -18.42
CA ALA A 137 -28.38 23.64 -19.79
C ALA A 137 -29.36 24.81 -19.88
N PRO A 138 -29.17 25.80 -20.79
CA PRO A 138 -30.08 26.92 -20.91
C PRO A 138 -31.41 26.36 -21.40
N GLY A 139 -32.39 26.19 -20.49
CA GLY A 139 -33.72 25.68 -20.83
C GLY A 139 -34.36 24.73 -19.81
N ALA A 140 -33.66 24.31 -18.79
CA ALA A 140 -34.31 23.53 -17.71
C ALA A 140 -35.10 24.51 -16.81
N GLY A 141 -36.40 24.68 -17.09
CA GLY A 141 -37.33 25.41 -16.24
C GLY A 141 -37.27 24.91 -14.80
N PHE A 142 -37.53 25.80 -13.87
CA PHE A 142 -37.66 25.55 -12.43
C PHE A 142 -38.76 24.51 -12.17
N GLY A 143 -38.46 23.24 -12.39
CA GLY A 143 -39.23 22.13 -11.83
C GLY A 143 -38.70 21.84 -10.42
N PRO A 144 -39.54 21.39 -9.47
CA PRO A 144 -39.07 21.06 -8.13
C PRO A 144 -37.97 20.03 -8.23
N ALA A 145 -36.79 20.35 -7.66
CA ALA A 145 -35.61 19.51 -7.69
C ALA A 145 -35.95 18.12 -7.16
N GLN A 146 -35.96 17.12 -8.07
CA GLN A 146 -35.94 15.73 -7.67
C GLN A 146 -34.57 15.44 -7.06
N VAL A 147 -34.51 15.47 -5.75
CA VAL A 147 -33.36 15.00 -4.96
C VAL A 147 -33.21 13.52 -5.24
N PRO A 148 -32.06 13.02 -5.76
CA PRO A 148 -31.85 11.60 -5.90
C PRO A 148 -31.98 10.93 -4.53
N ALA A 149 -32.93 10.02 -4.38
CA ALA A 149 -33.09 9.23 -3.17
C ALA A 149 -31.87 8.33 -2.96
N GLY A 150 -30.89 8.78 -2.18
CA GLY A 150 -29.68 7.96 -1.93
C GLY A 150 -28.63 8.60 -1.02
N ILE A 151 -28.73 9.88 -0.72
CA ILE A 151 -27.79 10.51 0.22
C ILE A 151 -28.53 10.76 1.55
N ARG A 152 -28.52 9.74 2.39
CA ARG A 152 -28.89 9.88 3.81
C ARG A 152 -27.70 10.47 4.53
N ASN A 153 -27.54 11.80 4.45
CA ASN A 153 -26.62 12.55 5.28
C ASN A 153 -27.40 12.97 6.54
N ASP A 154 -27.20 12.22 7.62
CA ASP A 154 -27.53 12.69 8.96
C ASP A 154 -26.48 13.75 9.39
N GLY A 155 -26.32 14.79 8.60
CA GLY A 155 -25.45 15.93 8.84
C GLY A 155 -26.29 17.19 8.99
N GLU A 156 -26.30 17.75 10.19
CA GLU A 156 -26.83 19.03 10.57
C GLU A 156 -26.33 20.11 9.59
N TYR A 157 -27.25 20.66 8.78
CA TYR A 157 -26.92 21.79 7.89
C TYR A 157 -27.43 23.07 8.52
N ILE A 158 -26.52 24.02 8.61
CA ILE A 158 -26.84 25.36 9.11
C ILE A 158 -27.49 26.14 7.94
N VAL A 159 -28.79 26.40 8.05
CA VAL A 159 -29.49 27.30 7.13
C VAL A 159 -29.18 28.76 7.55
N ILE A 160 -28.39 29.46 6.74
CA ILE A 160 -28.17 30.89 6.92
C ILE A 160 -29.32 31.61 6.19
N GLU A 161 -30.35 32.02 6.94
CA GLU A 161 -31.35 32.95 6.42
C GLU A 161 -30.73 34.34 6.21
N THR A 162 -30.52 34.69 4.94
CA THR A 162 -30.16 36.07 4.60
C THR A 162 -31.45 36.91 4.57
N SER A 163 -31.75 37.57 5.69
CA SER A 163 -32.81 38.56 5.78
C SER A 163 -32.47 39.72 4.84
N ARG A 164 -33.23 39.87 3.77
CA ARG A 164 -33.19 41.01 2.85
C ARG A 164 -34.10 42.09 3.42
N ASP A 165 -33.55 43.00 4.24
CA ASP A 165 -34.27 44.21 4.63
C ASP A 165 -34.40 45.11 3.40
N THR A 166 -35.64 45.23 2.88
CA THR A 166 -36.03 46.21 1.89
C THR A 166 -36.41 47.52 2.63
N HIS A 167 -35.58 48.53 2.44
CA HIS A 167 -35.97 49.93 2.59
C HIS A 167 -36.16 50.58 1.25
#